data_f271dcfafe513770309a7811c699a49f
#
_entry.id   f271dcfafe513770309a7811c699a49f
#
_cell.length_a   1.000
_cell.length_b   1.000
_cell.length_c   1.000
_cell.angle_alpha   90.00
_cell.angle_beta   90.00
_cell.angle_gamma   90.00
#
_symmetry.space_group_name_H-M   'P 1'
#
loop_
_entity.id
_entity.type
_entity.pdbx_description
1 polymer ?
#
loop_
_entity_poly.entity_id
_entity_poly.type
_entity_poly.pdbx_seq_one_letter_code
_entity_poly.pdbx_strand_id
1 'polypeptide(L)'
;MTARNVVLEDHSLLVRDGRILDILPSTVAAERYCATAVLSRNSHLLMPGMINAQSAAATLLSRGANGDAASVERMANADFARDGTLAAIAEMLKSGITCFCDRAYFPEETARAANEQGMRAMIGMPVTDGITPWSQDAGQSLSRALKLRDAHKGDPLISTAFAPLAANKLSDATFTRLATLADELDAGIMVDLHQSTREIDECVAAYGMRPLERLWNLGLLTPALNAARVVELNAADMNLMQRTGISVTVCPQGDLKLSAGLAPIAAFFAAGVRLGIGSAGIAALGHDIWGNMKIVALLTNAWDALRAATHGGAAVLGLESEVGSLETGKWADLCCVDLSGPGTQPISDPLTQLVFGGARDIVSDVWVAGRQLLSGGELTRLDWSEVAARSQAWAARMAARG
;
A
#
# COMPACT_ATOMS: atom_id res chain seq x y z
N MET A 1 17.24 -1.06 6.57
CA MET A 1 17.48 -2.49 6.28
C MET A 1 18.03 -2.57 4.88
N THR A 2 19.10 -3.29 4.71
CA THR A 2 19.64 -3.62 3.39
C THR A 2 18.95 -4.90 2.90
N ALA A 3 19.11 -5.25 1.62
CA ALA A 3 18.56 -6.50 1.08
C ALA A 3 19.04 -7.79 1.78
N ARG A 4 19.93 -7.69 2.78
CA ARG A 4 20.67 -8.81 3.38
C ARG A 4 20.22 -9.20 4.79
N ASN A 5 19.10 -8.78 5.31
CA ASN A 5 18.72 -9.08 6.71
C ASN A 5 19.83 -8.74 7.73
N VAL A 6 20.42 -7.56 7.61
CA VAL A 6 21.50 -7.10 8.49
C VAL A 6 21.08 -5.82 9.18
N VAL A 7 21.24 -5.78 10.50
CA VAL A 7 21.18 -4.54 11.28
C VAL A 7 22.60 -3.99 11.39
N LEU A 8 22.81 -2.77 10.92
CA LEU A 8 24.08 -2.06 11.00
C LEU A 8 24.06 -1.14 12.23
N GLU A 9 24.98 -1.37 13.15
CA GLU A 9 25.15 -0.52 14.34
C GLU A 9 26.11 0.64 14.01
N ASP A 10 25.91 1.79 14.65
CA ASP A 10 26.75 2.99 14.52
C ASP A 10 27.01 3.44 13.07
N HIS A 11 25.98 3.31 12.21
CA HIS A 11 26.03 3.76 10.83
C HIS A 11 25.24 5.04 10.60
N SER A 12 25.68 5.81 9.64
CA SER A 12 25.00 6.98 9.10
C SER A 12 24.52 6.71 7.68
N LEU A 13 23.28 7.11 7.38
CA LEU A 13 22.72 7.14 6.05
C LEU A 13 22.76 8.59 5.54
N LEU A 14 23.37 8.79 4.38
CA LEU A 14 23.53 10.08 3.75
C LEU A 14 22.52 10.23 2.63
N VAL A 15 21.91 11.42 2.57
CA VAL A 15 20.93 11.77 1.55
C VAL A 15 21.40 12.98 0.76
N ARG A 16 21.26 12.92 -0.57
CA ARG A 16 21.48 14.03 -1.49
C ARG A 16 20.40 14.03 -2.55
N ASP A 17 19.80 15.16 -2.82
CA ASP A 17 18.76 15.34 -3.85
C ASP A 17 17.61 14.32 -3.72
N GLY A 18 17.23 14.01 -2.46
CA GLY A 18 16.16 13.08 -2.14
C GLY A 18 16.54 11.60 -2.25
N ARG A 19 17.75 11.26 -2.68
CA ARG A 19 18.22 9.88 -2.84
C ARG A 19 19.28 9.51 -1.81
N ILE A 20 19.33 8.23 -1.48
CA ILE A 20 20.38 7.66 -0.61
C ILE A 20 21.70 7.74 -1.37
N LEU A 21 22.63 8.53 -0.82
CA LEU A 21 23.97 8.72 -1.38
C LEU A 21 24.92 7.60 -0.93
N ASP A 22 24.90 7.29 0.37
CA ASP A 22 25.80 6.30 0.95
C ASP A 22 25.30 5.82 2.32
N ILE A 23 25.78 4.68 2.79
CA ILE A 23 25.54 4.12 4.13
C ILE A 23 26.88 3.65 4.68
N LEU A 24 27.41 4.33 5.69
CA LEU A 24 28.76 4.16 6.20
C LEU A 24 28.77 4.13 7.74
N PRO A 25 29.82 3.54 8.37
CA PRO A 25 30.08 3.80 9.77
C PRO A 25 30.11 5.30 10.07
N SER A 26 29.48 5.73 11.16
CA SER A 26 29.26 7.16 11.46
C SER A 26 30.56 7.96 11.55
N THR A 27 31.64 7.37 12.04
CA THR A 27 32.98 7.99 12.07
C THR A 27 33.50 8.28 10.67
N VAL A 28 33.38 7.30 9.75
CA VAL A 28 33.80 7.45 8.35
C VAL A 28 32.95 8.48 7.61
N ALA A 29 31.63 8.48 7.89
CA ALA A 29 30.72 9.47 7.30
C ALA A 29 31.12 10.91 7.69
N ALA A 30 31.44 11.14 8.97
CA ALA A 30 31.88 12.44 9.48
C ALA A 30 33.22 12.91 8.89
N GLU A 31 34.12 11.99 8.57
CA GLU A 31 35.41 12.33 7.94
C GLU A 31 35.28 12.62 6.45
N ARG A 32 34.37 11.94 5.74
CA ARG A 32 34.26 11.99 4.27
C ARG A 32 33.30 13.04 3.75
N TYR A 33 32.31 13.43 4.56
CA TYR A 33 31.21 14.29 4.10
C TYR A 33 30.99 15.46 5.05
N CYS A 34 30.72 16.63 4.45
CA CYS A 34 30.26 17.81 5.17
C CYS A 34 28.75 17.95 4.92
N ALA A 35 27.93 17.51 5.89
CA ALA A 35 26.48 17.58 5.78
C ALA A 35 25.97 18.95 6.20
N THR A 36 24.94 19.46 5.49
CA THR A 36 24.25 20.71 5.86
C THR A 36 23.34 20.56 7.07
N ALA A 37 22.86 19.33 7.33
CA ALA A 37 22.08 18.98 8.50
C ALA A 37 22.42 17.54 8.94
N VAL A 38 22.50 17.34 10.24
CA VAL A 38 22.74 16.02 10.86
C VAL A 38 21.67 15.78 11.90
N LEU A 39 20.97 14.66 11.79
CA LEU A 39 20.02 14.19 12.76
C LEU A 39 20.58 12.95 13.48
N SER A 40 20.78 13.04 14.79
CA SER A 40 21.27 11.92 15.61
C SER A 40 20.11 11.30 16.39
N ARG A 41 20.00 9.97 16.34
CA ARG A 41 18.96 9.17 17.00
C ARG A 41 19.56 7.90 17.61
N ASN A 42 20.20 8.01 18.75
CA ASN A 42 21.03 6.93 19.33
C ASN A 42 20.23 5.68 19.78
N SER A 43 18.95 5.81 20.13
CA SER A 43 18.08 4.70 20.56
C SER A 43 17.10 4.22 19.49
N HIS A 44 17.29 4.68 18.25
CA HIS A 44 16.33 4.44 17.18
C HIS A 44 16.87 3.44 16.15
N LEU A 45 15.94 2.76 15.50
CA LEU A 45 16.19 1.97 14.30
C LEU A 45 15.72 2.75 13.07
N LEU A 46 16.66 3.02 12.15
CA LEU A 46 16.35 3.55 10.83
C LEU A 46 16.07 2.40 9.87
N MET A 47 14.92 2.43 9.22
CA MET A 47 14.47 1.39 8.29
C MET A 47 13.87 2.00 7.02
N PRO A 48 13.69 1.23 5.93
CA PRO A 48 12.89 1.67 4.81
C PRO A 48 11.49 2.03 5.30
N GLY A 49 10.90 3.07 4.75
CA GLY A 49 9.50 3.37 5.00
C GLY A 49 8.61 2.18 4.64
N MET A 50 7.58 1.94 5.43
CA MET A 50 6.62 0.89 5.14
C MET A 50 5.74 1.27 3.95
N ILE A 51 5.27 0.25 3.24
CA ILE A 51 4.42 0.39 2.07
C ILE A 51 3.08 -0.27 2.32
N ASN A 52 2.01 0.51 2.23
CA ASN A 52 0.65 0.00 2.25
C ASN A 52 0.25 -0.36 0.81
N ALA A 53 0.44 -1.62 0.42
CA ALA A 53 0.28 -2.08 -0.95
C ALA A 53 -1.19 -2.19 -1.42
N GLN A 54 -2.16 -1.98 -0.52
CA GLN A 54 -3.59 -1.85 -0.86
C GLN A 54 -4.33 -1.07 0.21
N SER A 55 -4.95 0.03 -0.18
CA SER A 55 -5.83 0.85 0.64
C SER A 55 -7.05 1.36 -0.15
N ALA A 56 -7.96 1.99 0.56
CA ALA A 56 -8.97 2.88 0.04
C ALA A 56 -9.00 4.09 1.01
N ALA A 57 -8.08 5.01 0.80
CA ALA A 57 -7.74 6.08 1.74
C ALA A 57 -8.98 6.89 2.17
N ALA A 58 -9.81 7.27 1.23
CA ALA A 58 -11.01 8.05 1.49
C ALA A 58 -12.00 7.38 2.44
N THR A 59 -12.05 6.05 2.49
CA THR A 59 -12.98 5.30 3.36
C THR A 59 -12.74 5.53 4.85
N LEU A 60 -11.55 6.06 5.22
CA LEU A 60 -11.22 6.38 6.60
C LEU A 60 -12.26 7.31 7.26
N LEU A 61 -12.90 8.19 6.50
CA LEU A 61 -13.96 9.08 6.99
C LEU A 61 -15.19 8.33 7.50
N SER A 62 -15.39 7.08 7.10
CA SER A 62 -16.49 6.23 7.60
C SER A 62 -16.11 5.43 8.86
N ARG A 63 -14.97 5.70 9.49
CA ARG A 63 -14.56 5.06 10.74
C ARG A 63 -15.62 5.27 11.83
N GLY A 64 -16.06 4.17 12.44
CA GLY A 64 -17.12 4.20 13.46
C GLY A 64 -18.55 4.35 12.94
N ALA A 65 -18.75 4.53 11.65
CA ALA A 65 -20.09 4.48 11.07
C ALA A 65 -20.56 3.02 10.95
N ASN A 66 -21.84 2.79 11.23
CA ASN A 66 -22.49 1.47 11.05
C ASN A 66 -22.86 1.20 9.58
N GLY A 67 -22.32 1.98 8.66
CA GLY A 67 -22.63 1.89 7.22
C GLY A 67 -21.92 0.73 6.53
N ASP A 68 -22.62 0.11 5.60
CA ASP A 68 -22.06 -0.84 4.65
C ASP A 68 -21.24 -0.12 3.54
N ALA A 69 -20.56 -0.90 2.69
CA ALA A 69 -19.79 -0.36 1.57
C ALA A 69 -20.64 0.50 0.62
N ALA A 70 -21.93 0.14 0.44
CA ALA A 70 -22.86 0.90 -0.40
C ALA A 70 -23.20 2.29 0.18
N SER A 71 -23.19 2.42 1.51
CA SER A 71 -23.36 3.72 2.18
C SER A 71 -22.17 4.64 1.94
N VAL A 72 -20.95 4.10 1.97
CA VAL A 72 -19.73 4.84 1.64
C VAL A 72 -19.72 5.26 0.16
N GLU A 73 -20.14 4.36 -0.74
CA GLU A 73 -20.21 4.65 -2.17
C GLU A 73 -21.19 5.78 -2.48
N ARG A 74 -22.34 5.82 -1.82
CA ARG A 74 -23.32 6.93 -1.95
C ARG A 74 -22.78 8.29 -1.48
N MET A 75 -21.81 8.31 -0.59
CA MET A 75 -21.15 9.53 -0.11
C MET A 75 -19.97 9.95 -0.97
N ALA A 76 -19.45 9.03 -1.82
CA ALA A 76 -18.26 9.25 -2.60
C ALA A 76 -18.44 10.41 -3.59
N ASN A 77 -17.62 11.43 -3.43
CA ASN A 77 -17.46 12.56 -4.33
C ASN A 77 -16.02 13.10 -4.19
N ALA A 78 -15.67 14.11 -4.98
CA ALA A 78 -14.33 14.69 -5.01
C ALA A 78 -13.85 15.19 -3.62
N ASP A 79 -14.72 15.90 -2.89
CA ASP A 79 -14.37 16.44 -1.56
C ASP A 79 -14.19 15.30 -0.53
N PHE A 80 -15.05 14.27 -0.56
CA PHE A 80 -14.92 13.10 0.28
C PHE A 80 -13.59 12.38 0.02
N ALA A 81 -13.25 12.18 -1.25
CA ALA A 81 -11.99 11.55 -1.63
C ALA A 81 -10.78 12.36 -1.15
N ARG A 82 -10.79 13.68 -1.35
CA ARG A 82 -9.71 14.57 -0.91
C ARG A 82 -9.56 14.59 0.61
N ASP A 83 -10.62 14.89 1.35
CA ASP A 83 -10.57 15.02 2.81
C ASP A 83 -10.21 13.69 3.48
N GLY A 84 -10.75 12.57 2.99
CA GLY A 84 -10.42 11.25 3.50
C GLY A 84 -8.98 10.85 3.20
N THR A 85 -8.46 11.20 2.03
CA THR A 85 -7.06 10.96 1.70
C THR A 85 -6.12 11.76 2.61
N LEU A 86 -6.42 13.02 2.92
CA LEU A 86 -5.62 13.81 3.86
C LEU A 86 -5.60 13.19 5.26
N ALA A 87 -6.75 12.72 5.76
CA ALA A 87 -6.83 12.02 7.02
C ALA A 87 -6.02 10.70 7.01
N ALA A 88 -6.10 9.96 5.92
CA ALA A 88 -5.35 8.71 5.74
C ALA A 88 -3.84 8.95 5.68
N ILE A 89 -3.38 9.99 4.97
CA ILE A 89 -1.96 10.37 4.91
C ILE A 89 -1.43 10.71 6.30
N ALA A 90 -2.18 11.47 7.10
CA ALA A 90 -1.79 11.77 8.47
C ALA A 90 -1.59 10.50 9.32
N GLU A 91 -2.53 9.56 9.25
CA GLU A 91 -2.43 8.28 9.95
C GLU A 91 -1.27 7.42 9.44
N MET A 92 -1.10 7.35 8.11
CA MET A 92 -0.02 6.58 7.47
C MET A 92 1.36 7.11 7.87
N LEU A 93 1.57 8.43 7.83
CA LEU A 93 2.85 9.04 8.23
C LEU A 93 3.16 8.77 9.71
N LYS A 94 2.18 8.93 10.60
CA LYS A 94 2.34 8.59 12.03
C LYS A 94 2.58 7.09 12.27
N SER A 95 2.31 6.26 11.28
CA SER A 95 2.57 4.81 11.34
C SER A 95 3.86 4.40 10.61
N GLY A 96 4.64 5.33 10.05
CA GLY A 96 5.88 5.02 9.33
C GLY A 96 5.69 4.56 7.89
N ILE A 97 4.49 4.75 7.32
CA ILE A 97 4.19 4.42 5.92
C ILE A 97 4.62 5.60 5.06
N THR A 98 5.44 5.33 4.04
CA THR A 98 5.98 6.33 3.10
C THR A 98 5.38 6.23 1.71
N CYS A 99 4.77 5.09 1.39
CA CYS A 99 4.11 4.84 0.12
C CYS A 99 2.82 4.07 0.34
N PHE A 100 1.77 4.43 -0.39
CA PHE A 100 0.53 3.67 -0.36
C PHE A 100 -0.02 3.45 -1.77
N CYS A 101 -0.77 2.37 -1.93
CA CYS A 101 -1.58 2.13 -3.11
C CYS A 101 -3.04 2.39 -2.78
N ASP A 102 -3.67 3.28 -3.52
CA ASP A 102 -5.10 3.59 -3.34
C ASP A 102 -5.96 3.04 -4.47
N ARG A 103 -7.11 2.48 -4.09
CA ARG A 103 -8.10 1.91 -5.01
C ARG A 103 -9.49 2.40 -4.64
N ALA A 104 -9.76 3.67 -4.95
CA ALA A 104 -11.04 4.32 -4.65
C ALA A 104 -11.55 5.12 -5.85
N TYR A 105 -12.81 5.58 -5.76
CA TYR A 105 -13.36 6.54 -6.71
C TYR A 105 -12.70 7.91 -6.54
N PHE A 106 -12.70 8.70 -7.60
CA PHE A 106 -12.04 10.01 -7.68
C PHE A 106 -10.53 9.96 -7.45
N PRO A 107 -9.81 9.06 -8.18
CA PRO A 107 -8.38 8.85 -8.00
C PRO A 107 -7.54 10.11 -8.27
N GLU A 108 -8.05 11.05 -9.07
CA GLU A 108 -7.45 12.36 -9.31
C GLU A 108 -7.32 13.20 -8.03
N GLU A 109 -8.28 13.09 -7.11
CA GLU A 109 -8.25 13.80 -5.83
C GLU A 109 -7.26 13.16 -4.86
N THR A 110 -7.19 11.83 -4.85
CA THR A 110 -6.18 11.10 -4.07
C THR A 110 -4.77 11.43 -4.57
N ALA A 111 -4.55 11.42 -5.89
CA ALA A 111 -3.27 11.80 -6.49
C ALA A 111 -2.85 13.23 -6.11
N ARG A 112 -3.78 14.18 -6.23
CA ARG A 112 -3.55 15.57 -5.88
C ARG A 112 -3.19 15.74 -4.41
N ALA A 113 -3.99 15.15 -3.49
CA ALA A 113 -3.74 15.24 -2.06
C ALA A 113 -2.40 14.62 -1.67
N ALA A 114 -2.04 13.46 -2.24
CA ALA A 114 -0.76 12.81 -1.99
C ALA A 114 0.42 13.68 -2.46
N ASN A 115 0.35 14.22 -3.69
CA ASN A 115 1.39 15.08 -4.25
C ASN A 115 1.56 16.37 -3.45
N GLU A 116 0.47 17.07 -3.11
CA GLU A 116 0.49 18.30 -2.30
C GLU A 116 1.13 18.06 -0.93
N GLN A 117 0.91 16.90 -0.30
CA GLN A 117 1.53 16.55 0.98
C GLN A 117 2.95 15.99 0.85
N GLY A 118 3.39 15.68 -0.36
CA GLY A 118 4.70 15.07 -0.61
C GLY A 118 4.73 13.56 -0.30
N MET A 119 3.59 12.92 -0.22
CA MET A 119 3.46 11.47 0.02
C MET A 119 3.56 10.70 -1.29
N ARG A 120 4.30 9.58 -1.29
CA ARG A 120 4.35 8.70 -2.46
C ARG A 120 3.08 7.86 -2.56
N ALA A 121 2.53 7.73 -3.79
CA ALA A 121 1.33 6.94 -4.01
C ALA A 121 1.34 6.22 -5.36
N MET A 122 0.83 5.00 -5.36
CA MET A 122 0.36 4.28 -6.54
C MET A 122 -1.16 4.47 -6.63
N ILE A 123 -1.62 5.13 -7.66
CA ILE A 123 -3.04 5.43 -7.82
C ILE A 123 -3.69 4.40 -8.74
N GLY A 124 -4.57 3.58 -8.18
CA GLY A 124 -5.39 2.64 -8.91
C GLY A 124 -6.45 3.38 -9.72
N MET A 125 -6.38 3.26 -11.03
CA MET A 125 -7.35 3.84 -11.97
C MET A 125 -8.54 2.89 -12.11
N PRO A 126 -9.74 3.23 -11.60
CA PRO A 126 -10.88 2.32 -11.60
C PRO A 126 -11.29 1.93 -13.03
N VAL A 127 -11.56 0.64 -13.25
CA VAL A 127 -12.15 0.13 -14.51
C VAL A 127 -13.40 -0.65 -14.16
N THR A 128 -14.52 -0.32 -14.82
CA THR A 128 -15.83 -0.93 -14.59
C THR A 128 -16.70 -0.86 -15.83
N ASP A 129 -17.55 -1.88 -16.02
CA ASP A 129 -18.57 -1.87 -17.07
C ASP A 129 -19.85 -1.15 -16.61
N GLY A 130 -20.03 -1.02 -15.29
CA GLY A 130 -21.24 -0.43 -14.70
C GLY A 130 -21.10 1.06 -14.39
N ILE A 131 -22.23 1.65 -14.04
CA ILE A 131 -22.34 3.03 -13.54
C ILE A 131 -21.76 3.10 -12.13
N THR A 132 -20.88 4.07 -11.90
CA THR A 132 -20.30 4.39 -10.60
C THR A 132 -20.38 5.90 -10.37
N PRO A 133 -20.10 6.39 -9.15
CA PRO A 133 -19.99 7.84 -8.92
C PRO A 133 -18.94 8.53 -9.80
N TRP A 134 -18.00 7.77 -10.37
CA TRP A 134 -16.88 8.28 -11.16
C TRP A 134 -17.03 8.11 -12.68
N SER A 135 -17.71 7.05 -13.16
CA SER A 135 -17.85 6.75 -14.60
C SER A 135 -19.19 6.08 -14.92
N GLN A 136 -19.65 6.24 -16.16
CA GLN A 136 -20.93 5.68 -16.61
C GLN A 136 -20.78 4.30 -17.28
N ASP A 137 -19.61 3.99 -17.82
CA ASP A 137 -19.31 2.76 -18.55
C ASP A 137 -17.80 2.51 -18.65
N ALA A 138 -17.40 1.37 -19.24
CA ALA A 138 -16.01 0.98 -19.44
C ALA A 138 -15.24 1.97 -20.34
N GLY A 139 -15.87 2.53 -21.36
CA GLY A 139 -15.22 3.49 -22.27
C GLY A 139 -14.84 4.77 -21.54
N GLN A 140 -15.76 5.29 -20.73
CA GLN A 140 -15.53 6.48 -19.93
C GLN A 140 -14.50 6.22 -18.82
N SER A 141 -14.58 5.08 -18.10
CA SER A 141 -13.60 4.74 -17.05
C SER A 141 -12.19 4.63 -17.61
N LEU A 142 -11.98 3.94 -18.73
CA LEU A 142 -10.68 3.84 -19.40
C LEU A 142 -10.19 5.20 -19.92
N SER A 143 -11.08 6.02 -20.50
CA SER A 143 -10.70 7.37 -20.97
C SER A 143 -10.22 8.26 -19.83
N ARG A 144 -10.91 8.24 -18.68
CA ARG A 144 -10.49 8.99 -17.48
C ARG A 144 -9.21 8.46 -16.88
N ALA A 145 -9.05 7.12 -16.85
CA ALA A 145 -7.82 6.46 -16.40
C ALA A 145 -6.59 6.93 -17.20
N LEU A 146 -6.70 6.94 -18.54
CA LEU A 146 -5.61 7.40 -19.40
C LEU A 146 -5.27 8.87 -19.19
N LYS A 147 -6.26 9.74 -19.00
CA LYS A 147 -6.04 11.16 -18.68
C LYS A 147 -5.31 11.34 -17.35
N LEU A 148 -5.67 10.57 -16.33
CA LEU A 148 -5.00 10.60 -15.02
C LEU A 148 -3.54 10.16 -15.15
N ARG A 149 -3.30 9.06 -15.88
CA ARG A 149 -1.94 8.57 -16.14
C ARG A 149 -1.09 9.64 -16.85
N ASP A 150 -1.63 10.26 -17.90
CA ASP A 150 -0.93 11.30 -18.65
C ASP A 150 -0.61 12.53 -17.78
N ALA A 151 -1.52 12.91 -16.90
CA ALA A 151 -1.34 14.04 -15.98
C ALA A 151 -0.19 13.83 -14.97
N HIS A 152 0.13 12.57 -14.64
CA HIS A 152 1.19 12.22 -13.68
C HIS A 152 2.39 11.52 -14.33
N LYS A 153 2.50 11.57 -15.67
CA LYS A 153 3.63 10.96 -16.37
C LYS A 153 4.93 11.65 -15.97
N GLY A 154 5.86 10.86 -15.40
CA GLY A 154 7.15 11.37 -14.93
C GLY A 154 7.12 12.05 -13.56
N ASP A 155 5.99 12.03 -12.84
CA ASP A 155 5.90 12.49 -11.46
C ASP A 155 6.72 11.55 -10.56
N PRO A 156 7.67 12.05 -9.75
CA PRO A 156 8.51 11.21 -8.92
C PRO A 156 7.79 10.59 -7.73
N LEU A 157 6.61 11.11 -7.36
CA LEU A 157 5.84 10.64 -6.20
C LEU A 157 4.60 9.86 -6.60
N ILE A 158 3.99 10.18 -7.76
CA ILE A 158 2.71 9.59 -8.18
C ILE A 158 2.93 8.66 -9.35
N SER A 159 2.57 7.41 -9.17
CA SER A 159 2.48 6.39 -10.22
C SER A 159 1.05 5.89 -10.35
N THR A 160 0.72 5.22 -11.45
CA THR A 160 -0.63 4.77 -11.75
C THR A 160 -0.65 3.31 -12.17
N ALA A 161 -1.71 2.58 -11.80
CA ALA A 161 -1.98 1.22 -12.27
C ALA A 161 -3.48 1.08 -12.58
N PHE A 162 -3.85 0.22 -13.52
CA PHE A 162 -5.25 -0.10 -13.74
C PHE A 162 -5.82 -0.88 -12.55
N ALA A 163 -7.03 -0.54 -12.12
CA ALA A 163 -7.67 -1.14 -10.96
C ALA A 163 -9.11 -1.60 -11.30
N PRO A 164 -9.27 -2.73 -12.02
CA PRO A 164 -10.59 -3.32 -12.20
C PRO A 164 -11.23 -3.59 -10.83
N LEU A 165 -12.51 -3.24 -10.68
CA LEU A 165 -13.18 -3.26 -9.39
C LEU A 165 -13.31 -4.68 -8.82
N ALA A 166 -13.57 -5.66 -9.68
CA ALA A 166 -13.59 -7.07 -9.30
C ALA A 166 -13.46 -7.97 -10.54
N ALA A 167 -12.85 -9.15 -10.35
CA ALA A 167 -12.61 -10.09 -11.45
C ALA A 167 -13.90 -10.66 -12.06
N ASN A 168 -14.99 -10.77 -11.30
CA ASN A 168 -16.28 -11.31 -11.75
C ASN A 168 -17.25 -10.25 -12.29
N LYS A 169 -16.89 -8.95 -12.26
CA LYS A 169 -17.80 -7.84 -12.63
C LYS A 169 -17.46 -7.12 -13.93
N LEU A 170 -16.36 -7.49 -14.57
CA LEU A 170 -15.99 -6.97 -15.89
C LEU A 170 -16.23 -8.02 -16.96
N SER A 171 -16.67 -7.57 -18.14
CA SER A 171 -16.80 -8.40 -19.34
C SER A 171 -15.42 -8.80 -19.89
N ASP A 172 -15.38 -9.91 -20.64
CA ASP A 172 -14.18 -10.36 -21.31
C ASP A 172 -13.66 -9.30 -22.31
N ALA A 173 -14.56 -8.58 -22.97
CA ALA A 173 -14.22 -7.48 -23.88
C ALA A 173 -13.46 -6.36 -23.17
N THR A 174 -13.92 -5.96 -21.98
CA THR A 174 -13.24 -4.94 -21.17
C THR A 174 -11.90 -5.44 -20.65
N PHE A 175 -11.80 -6.67 -20.18
CA PHE A 175 -10.54 -7.25 -19.75
C PHE A 175 -9.53 -7.40 -20.89
N THR A 176 -9.95 -7.82 -22.09
CA THR A 176 -9.07 -7.91 -23.27
C THR A 176 -8.54 -6.53 -23.66
N ARG A 177 -9.39 -5.51 -23.66
CA ARG A 177 -8.97 -4.13 -23.90
C ARG A 177 -8.01 -3.63 -22.82
N LEU A 178 -8.27 -3.96 -21.55
CA LEU A 178 -7.42 -3.62 -20.43
C LEU A 178 -6.04 -4.27 -20.56
N ALA A 179 -5.97 -5.57 -20.94
CA ALA A 179 -4.71 -6.28 -21.14
C ALA A 179 -3.87 -5.60 -22.23
N THR A 180 -4.49 -5.25 -23.36
CA THR A 180 -3.81 -4.53 -24.45
C THR A 180 -3.25 -3.18 -23.98
N LEU A 181 -4.05 -2.38 -23.27
CA LEU A 181 -3.61 -1.07 -22.78
C LEU A 181 -2.52 -1.19 -21.70
N ALA A 182 -2.59 -2.19 -20.85
CA ALA A 182 -1.58 -2.43 -19.82
C ALA A 182 -0.23 -2.79 -20.44
N ASP A 183 -0.24 -3.63 -21.47
CA ASP A 183 0.97 -4.02 -22.22
C ASP A 183 1.55 -2.84 -23.01
N GLU A 184 0.74 -2.12 -23.79
CA GLU A 184 1.18 -0.97 -24.59
C GLU A 184 1.75 0.18 -23.74
N LEU A 185 1.27 0.33 -22.51
CA LEU A 185 1.63 1.43 -21.62
C LEU A 185 2.63 1.04 -20.53
N ASP A 186 3.06 -0.22 -20.49
CA ASP A 186 3.86 -0.78 -19.40
C ASP A 186 3.25 -0.42 -18.02
N ALA A 187 1.94 -0.68 -17.88
CA ALA A 187 1.18 -0.31 -16.70
C ALA A 187 0.77 -1.53 -15.89
N GLY A 188 0.93 -1.46 -14.56
CA GLY A 188 0.48 -2.49 -13.64
C GLY A 188 -1.05 -2.65 -13.63
N ILE A 189 -1.51 -3.82 -13.21
CA ILE A 189 -2.92 -4.13 -12.96
C ILE A 189 -3.07 -4.59 -11.52
N MET A 190 -4.05 -4.07 -10.81
CA MET A 190 -4.34 -4.39 -9.42
C MET A 190 -5.79 -4.80 -9.29
N VAL A 191 -6.04 -6.02 -8.83
CA VAL A 191 -7.39 -6.55 -8.76
C VAL A 191 -7.60 -7.36 -7.48
N ASP A 192 -8.76 -7.20 -6.82
CA ASP A 192 -9.19 -8.13 -5.79
C ASP A 192 -9.59 -9.45 -6.46
N LEU A 193 -9.04 -10.55 -5.95
CA LEU A 193 -9.14 -11.83 -6.62
C LEU A 193 -9.22 -12.95 -5.60
N HIS A 194 -10.16 -13.90 -5.79
CA HIS A 194 -10.32 -15.05 -4.91
C HIS A 194 -10.51 -14.67 -3.42
N GLN A 195 -11.18 -13.56 -3.16
CA GLN A 195 -11.38 -13.03 -1.80
C GLN A 195 -12.47 -13.79 -1.02
N SER A 196 -13.32 -14.57 -1.71
CA SER A 196 -14.37 -15.36 -1.08
C SER A 196 -14.88 -16.48 -2.00
N THR A 197 -15.43 -17.53 -1.39
CA THR A 197 -16.12 -18.61 -2.12
C THR A 197 -17.23 -18.07 -3.02
N ARG A 198 -17.97 -17.06 -2.53
CA ARG A 198 -19.05 -16.42 -3.31
C ARG A 198 -18.53 -15.81 -4.63
N GLU A 199 -17.40 -15.12 -4.63
CA GLU A 199 -16.80 -14.57 -5.86
C GLU A 199 -16.47 -15.67 -6.86
N ILE A 200 -15.94 -16.79 -6.36
CA ILE A 200 -15.61 -17.94 -7.19
C ILE A 200 -16.86 -18.55 -7.80
N ASP A 201 -17.89 -18.80 -6.99
CA ASP A 201 -19.16 -19.40 -7.43
C ASP A 201 -19.86 -18.51 -8.46
N GLU A 202 -19.90 -17.19 -8.25
CA GLU A 202 -20.42 -16.22 -9.21
C GLU A 202 -19.66 -16.25 -10.55
N CYS A 203 -18.32 -16.34 -10.49
CA CYS A 203 -17.48 -16.42 -11.70
C CYS A 203 -17.68 -17.77 -12.44
N VAL A 204 -17.71 -18.87 -11.72
CA VAL A 204 -17.95 -20.20 -12.30
C VAL A 204 -19.36 -20.25 -12.93
N ALA A 205 -20.38 -19.72 -12.27
CA ALA A 205 -21.73 -19.68 -12.83
C ALA A 205 -21.83 -18.82 -14.10
N ALA A 206 -21.09 -17.71 -14.16
CA ALA A 206 -21.15 -16.79 -15.30
C ALA A 206 -20.25 -17.20 -16.47
N TYR A 207 -19.06 -17.78 -16.19
CA TYR A 207 -18.00 -18.00 -17.17
C TYR A 207 -17.52 -19.46 -17.27
N GLY A 208 -18.04 -20.38 -16.44
CA GLY A 208 -17.66 -21.80 -16.43
C GLY A 208 -16.27 -22.10 -15.86
N MET A 209 -15.57 -21.10 -15.29
CA MET A 209 -14.22 -21.25 -14.79
C MET A 209 -13.94 -20.34 -13.60
N ARG A 210 -12.88 -20.63 -12.82
CA ARG A 210 -12.46 -19.84 -11.66
C ARG A 210 -11.86 -18.49 -12.10
N PRO A 211 -11.89 -17.46 -11.27
CA PRO A 211 -11.37 -16.10 -11.62
C PRO A 211 -9.93 -16.10 -12.14
N LEU A 212 -8.99 -16.81 -11.50
CA LEU A 212 -7.60 -16.91 -11.96
C LEU A 212 -7.48 -17.56 -13.33
N GLU A 213 -8.19 -18.66 -13.56
CA GLU A 213 -8.22 -19.34 -14.85
C GLU A 213 -8.80 -18.44 -15.96
N ARG A 214 -9.84 -17.68 -15.64
CA ARG A 214 -10.43 -16.71 -16.57
C ARG A 214 -9.43 -15.63 -16.96
N LEU A 215 -8.76 -15.01 -15.97
CA LEU A 215 -7.75 -13.98 -16.23
C LEU A 215 -6.54 -14.53 -17.01
N TRP A 216 -6.18 -15.80 -16.79
CA TRP A 216 -5.17 -16.49 -17.60
C TRP A 216 -5.58 -16.58 -19.06
N ASN A 217 -6.81 -17.06 -19.34
CA ASN A 217 -7.33 -17.21 -20.70
C ASN A 217 -7.47 -15.86 -21.42
N LEU A 218 -7.62 -14.76 -20.69
CA LEU A 218 -7.69 -13.40 -21.20
C LEU A 218 -6.31 -12.70 -21.31
N GLY A 219 -5.21 -13.40 -20.99
CA GLY A 219 -3.85 -12.88 -21.11
C GLY A 219 -3.43 -11.89 -20.02
N LEU A 220 -4.19 -11.81 -18.91
CA LEU A 220 -3.94 -10.84 -17.83
C LEU A 220 -2.97 -11.33 -16.76
N LEU A 221 -2.72 -12.65 -16.65
CA LEU A 221 -1.78 -13.17 -15.64
C LEU A 221 -0.34 -12.99 -16.09
N THR A 222 0.19 -11.82 -15.85
CA THR A 222 1.57 -11.42 -16.11
C THR A 222 2.25 -10.95 -14.84
N PRO A 223 3.58 -10.80 -14.79
CA PRO A 223 4.28 -10.23 -13.63
C PRO A 223 3.84 -8.81 -13.25
N ALA A 224 3.14 -8.08 -14.14
CA ALA A 224 2.57 -6.76 -13.87
C ALA A 224 1.23 -6.82 -13.13
N LEU A 225 0.64 -8.01 -12.93
CA LEU A 225 -0.59 -8.16 -12.15
C LEU A 225 -0.29 -8.34 -10.66
N ASN A 226 -0.91 -7.51 -9.84
CA ASN A 226 -0.98 -7.66 -8.39
C ASN A 226 -2.39 -8.10 -8.00
N ALA A 227 -2.51 -9.32 -7.50
CA ALA A 227 -3.74 -9.88 -6.96
C ALA A 227 -3.85 -9.56 -5.48
N ALA A 228 -4.93 -8.91 -5.07
CA ALA A 228 -5.12 -8.56 -3.67
C ALA A 228 -6.10 -9.53 -2.97
N ARG A 229 -5.84 -9.74 -1.66
CA ARG A 229 -6.69 -10.49 -0.72
C ARG A 229 -6.78 -12.00 -0.94
N VAL A 230 -6.20 -12.58 -1.89
CA VAL A 230 -6.23 -13.97 -2.37
C VAL A 230 -6.35 -15.01 -1.24
N VAL A 231 -7.58 -15.30 -0.81
CA VAL A 231 -7.90 -16.17 0.36
C VAL A 231 -8.26 -17.60 -0.10
N GLU A 232 -9.13 -17.71 -1.10
CA GLU A 232 -9.75 -18.97 -1.53
C GLU A 232 -9.01 -19.61 -2.71
N LEU A 233 -7.94 -20.35 -2.41
CA LEU A 233 -7.10 -21.01 -3.42
C LEU A 233 -7.17 -22.52 -3.36
N ASN A 234 -7.05 -23.15 -4.52
CA ASN A 234 -6.74 -24.56 -4.68
C ASN A 234 -5.32 -24.78 -5.24
N ALA A 235 -4.92 -26.03 -5.39
CA ALA A 235 -3.57 -26.36 -5.88
C ALA A 235 -3.33 -25.92 -7.34
N ALA A 236 -4.36 -25.91 -8.18
CA ALA A 236 -4.24 -25.42 -9.56
C ALA A 236 -4.04 -23.91 -9.61
N ASP A 237 -4.76 -23.16 -8.79
CA ASP A 237 -4.59 -21.71 -8.66
C ASP A 237 -3.15 -21.37 -8.22
N MET A 238 -2.62 -22.04 -7.19
CA MET A 238 -1.26 -21.82 -6.70
C MET A 238 -0.20 -22.11 -7.79
N ASN A 239 -0.38 -23.21 -8.53
CA ASN A 239 0.52 -23.55 -9.64
C ASN A 239 0.48 -22.47 -10.74
N LEU A 240 -0.71 -21.98 -11.07
CA LEU A 240 -0.88 -20.94 -12.06
C LEU A 240 -0.18 -19.63 -11.64
N MET A 241 -0.34 -19.24 -10.36
CA MET A 241 0.34 -18.05 -9.81
C MET A 241 1.87 -18.16 -9.87
N GLN A 242 2.43 -19.32 -9.51
CA GLN A 242 3.88 -19.57 -9.62
C GLN A 242 4.39 -19.46 -11.05
N ARG A 243 3.68 -20.07 -11.99
CA ARG A 243 4.09 -20.11 -13.41
C ARG A 243 4.03 -18.74 -14.09
N THR A 244 3.08 -17.91 -13.71
CA THR A 244 2.83 -16.61 -14.33
C THR A 244 3.61 -15.48 -13.67
N GLY A 245 4.13 -15.71 -12.45
CA GLY A 245 4.89 -14.71 -11.70
C GLY A 245 4.09 -13.51 -11.23
N ILE A 246 2.76 -13.64 -11.15
CA ILE A 246 1.93 -12.58 -10.53
C ILE A 246 2.34 -12.32 -9.10
N SER A 247 2.06 -11.13 -8.61
CA SER A 247 2.31 -10.76 -7.22
C SER A 247 1.04 -10.78 -6.38
N VAL A 248 1.18 -10.84 -5.05
CA VAL A 248 0.06 -10.89 -4.12
C VAL A 248 0.19 -9.80 -3.06
N THR A 249 -0.90 -9.08 -2.80
CA THR A 249 -1.04 -8.23 -1.62
C THR A 249 -2.00 -8.88 -0.63
N VAL A 250 -1.51 -9.21 0.56
CA VAL A 250 -2.33 -9.80 1.63
C VAL A 250 -2.82 -8.73 2.59
N CYS A 251 -4.06 -8.88 3.06
CA CYS A 251 -4.72 -7.94 3.98
C CYS A 251 -5.34 -8.68 5.17
N PRO A 252 -4.55 -9.40 5.99
CA PRO A 252 -5.08 -10.38 6.94
C PRO A 252 -6.08 -9.82 7.96
N GLN A 253 -5.88 -8.62 8.50
CA GLN A 253 -6.86 -8.01 9.39
C GLN A 253 -8.19 -7.74 8.68
N GLY A 254 -8.13 -7.25 7.45
CA GLY A 254 -9.30 -6.97 6.63
C GLY A 254 -10.08 -8.25 6.29
N ASP A 255 -9.38 -9.29 5.91
CA ASP A 255 -9.97 -10.58 5.55
C ASP A 255 -10.63 -11.25 6.77
N LEU A 256 -9.98 -11.22 7.94
CA LEU A 256 -10.56 -11.68 9.21
C LEU A 256 -11.78 -10.86 9.61
N LYS A 257 -11.75 -9.53 9.48
CA LYS A 257 -12.88 -8.66 9.81
C LYS A 257 -14.10 -8.96 8.95
N LEU A 258 -13.90 -9.35 7.69
CA LEU A 258 -14.95 -9.73 6.76
C LEU A 258 -15.35 -11.20 6.83
N SER A 259 -14.76 -11.97 7.76
CA SER A 259 -14.96 -13.40 7.90
C SER A 259 -14.64 -14.20 6.62
N ALA A 260 -13.72 -13.67 5.80
CA ALA A 260 -13.27 -14.32 4.56
C ALA A 260 -12.25 -15.44 4.81
N GLY A 261 -11.64 -15.49 5.99
CA GLY A 261 -10.55 -16.42 6.31
C GLY A 261 -9.18 -15.76 6.26
N LEU A 262 -8.14 -16.57 6.11
CA LEU A 262 -6.76 -16.11 5.94
C LEU A 262 -6.19 -16.65 4.63
N ALA A 263 -5.54 -15.78 3.87
CA ALA A 263 -4.73 -16.18 2.72
C ALA A 263 -3.65 -17.20 3.15
N PRO A 264 -3.25 -18.15 2.27
CA PRO A 264 -2.23 -19.14 2.60
C PRO A 264 -0.82 -18.53 2.55
N ILE A 265 -0.55 -17.57 3.43
CA ILE A 265 0.64 -16.70 3.44
C ILE A 265 1.94 -17.51 3.48
N ALA A 266 2.02 -18.53 4.35
CA ALA A 266 3.20 -19.38 4.43
C ALA A 266 3.45 -20.16 3.12
N ALA A 267 2.38 -20.60 2.44
CA ALA A 267 2.51 -21.27 1.15
C ALA A 267 2.98 -20.30 0.05
N PHE A 268 2.57 -19.03 0.06
CA PHE A 268 3.09 -18.01 -0.86
C PHE A 268 4.58 -17.82 -0.71
N PHE A 269 5.09 -17.68 0.51
CA PHE A 269 6.53 -17.58 0.77
C PHE A 269 7.28 -18.84 0.31
N ALA A 270 6.78 -20.02 0.65
CA ALA A 270 7.39 -21.30 0.23
C ALA A 270 7.41 -21.46 -1.29
N ALA A 271 6.40 -20.92 -1.97
CA ALA A 271 6.26 -20.94 -3.42
C ALA A 271 7.07 -19.83 -4.14
N GLY A 272 7.72 -18.91 -3.40
CA GLY A 272 8.47 -17.79 -3.96
C GLY A 272 7.58 -16.73 -4.62
N VAL A 273 6.28 -16.66 -4.27
CA VAL A 273 5.38 -15.62 -4.76
C VAL A 273 5.78 -14.28 -4.16
N ARG A 274 5.88 -13.23 -5.00
CA ARG A 274 6.14 -11.86 -4.51
C ARG A 274 4.95 -11.40 -3.67
N LEU A 275 5.23 -10.98 -2.42
CA LEU A 275 4.19 -10.69 -1.46
C LEU A 275 4.39 -9.32 -0.82
N GLY A 276 3.33 -8.51 -0.81
CA GLY A 276 3.20 -7.25 -0.10
C GLY A 276 2.08 -7.31 0.94
N ILE A 277 2.04 -6.31 1.82
CA ILE A 277 1.01 -6.15 2.85
C ILE A 277 0.17 -4.90 2.55
N GLY A 278 -1.14 -5.01 2.68
CA GLY A 278 -2.09 -3.92 2.57
C GLY A 278 -3.04 -3.83 3.75
N SER A 279 -3.76 -2.72 3.87
CA SER A 279 -4.78 -2.49 4.91
C SER A 279 -6.20 -2.80 4.47
N ALA A 280 -6.42 -3.23 3.23
CA ALA A 280 -7.71 -3.54 2.61
C ALA A 280 -8.70 -2.37 2.50
N GLY A 281 -8.39 -1.19 3.02
CA GLY A 281 -9.31 -0.03 2.99
C GLY A 281 -10.57 -0.20 3.86
N ILE A 282 -10.51 -1.01 4.91
CA ILE A 282 -11.60 -1.18 5.86
C ILE A 282 -11.50 -0.09 6.93
N ALA A 283 -12.35 0.90 6.86
CA ALA A 283 -12.30 2.11 7.69
C ALA A 283 -12.17 1.82 9.20
N ALA A 284 -12.86 0.81 9.71
CA ALA A 284 -12.81 0.45 11.13
C ALA A 284 -11.40 0.04 11.61
N LEU A 285 -10.58 -0.50 10.72
CA LEU A 285 -9.21 -0.95 11.01
C LEU A 285 -8.17 0.15 10.73
N GLY A 286 -8.52 1.17 9.96
CA GLY A 286 -7.59 2.19 9.48
C GLY A 286 -6.51 1.61 8.57
N HIS A 287 -5.36 2.29 8.55
CA HIS A 287 -4.20 1.91 7.72
C HIS A 287 -3.13 1.20 8.58
N ASP A 288 -3.54 0.19 9.38
CA ASP A 288 -2.69 -0.50 10.34
C ASP A 288 -1.82 -1.59 9.68
N ILE A 289 -0.68 -1.19 9.12
CA ILE A 289 0.31 -2.14 8.58
C ILE A 289 1.03 -2.89 9.70
N TRP A 290 1.20 -2.30 10.89
CA TRP A 290 1.82 -2.99 12.03
C TRP A 290 1.04 -4.23 12.45
N GLY A 291 -0.28 -4.11 12.60
CA GLY A 291 -1.14 -5.25 12.96
C GLY A 291 -1.18 -6.31 11.87
N ASN A 292 -1.25 -5.91 10.59
CA ASN A 292 -1.17 -6.85 9.46
C ASN A 292 0.18 -7.58 9.43
N MET A 293 1.29 -6.86 9.63
CA MET A 293 2.64 -7.42 9.68
C MET A 293 2.80 -8.43 10.83
N LYS A 294 2.23 -8.16 12.01
CA LYS A 294 2.22 -9.12 13.13
C LYS A 294 1.53 -10.42 12.76
N ILE A 295 0.39 -10.38 12.08
CA ILE A 295 -0.31 -11.60 11.64
C ILE A 295 0.55 -12.37 10.63
N VAL A 296 1.17 -11.69 9.66
CA VAL A 296 2.10 -12.32 8.72
C VAL A 296 3.25 -12.98 9.46
N ALA A 297 3.85 -12.30 10.45
CA ALA A 297 4.96 -12.82 11.24
C ALA A 297 4.59 -14.06 12.08
N LEU A 298 3.36 -14.13 12.58
CA LEU A 298 2.86 -15.31 13.31
C LEU A 298 2.71 -16.54 12.41
N LEU A 299 2.51 -16.33 11.10
CA LEU A 299 2.37 -17.39 10.10
C LEU A 299 3.69 -17.73 9.41
N THR A 300 4.71 -16.88 9.57
CA THR A 300 6.04 -17.02 8.94
C THR A 300 7.15 -16.71 9.96
N ASN A 301 7.76 -15.54 9.87
CA ASN A 301 8.73 -15.01 10.83
C ASN A 301 8.80 -13.47 10.72
N ALA A 302 9.49 -12.85 11.67
CA ALA A 302 9.60 -11.39 11.73
C ALA A 302 10.26 -10.77 10.49
N TRP A 303 11.30 -11.41 9.95
CA TRP A 303 12.01 -10.91 8.77
C TRP A 303 11.13 -10.91 7.51
N ASP A 304 10.48 -12.02 7.21
CA ASP A 304 9.61 -12.14 6.05
C ASP A 304 8.45 -11.14 6.11
N ALA A 305 7.86 -10.96 7.31
CA ALA A 305 6.79 -9.99 7.52
C ALA A 305 7.26 -8.54 7.30
N LEU A 306 8.41 -8.17 7.85
CA LEU A 306 8.98 -6.84 7.67
C LEU A 306 9.39 -6.60 6.21
N ARG A 307 9.95 -7.62 5.57
CA ARG A 307 10.27 -7.57 4.14
C ARG A 307 9.02 -7.38 3.29
N ALA A 308 7.92 -8.07 3.60
CA ALA A 308 6.64 -7.91 2.91
C ALA A 308 6.05 -6.50 3.10
N ALA A 309 6.24 -5.88 4.27
CA ALA A 309 5.78 -4.51 4.56
C ALA A 309 6.68 -3.41 3.94
N THR A 310 7.85 -3.75 3.41
CA THR A 310 8.84 -2.81 2.84
C THR A 310 9.18 -3.15 1.40
N HIS A 311 10.25 -3.91 1.16
CA HIS A 311 10.70 -4.30 -0.18
C HIS A 311 9.65 -5.13 -0.95
N GLY A 312 8.94 -6.03 -0.28
CA GLY A 312 7.85 -6.81 -0.89
C GLY A 312 6.69 -5.91 -1.32
N GLY A 313 6.32 -4.93 -0.47
CA GLY A 313 5.35 -3.90 -0.82
C GLY A 313 5.76 -3.10 -2.05
N ALA A 314 7.06 -2.71 -2.16
CA ALA A 314 7.59 -2.06 -3.35
C ALA A 314 7.50 -2.97 -4.59
N ALA A 315 7.89 -4.24 -4.44
CA ALA A 315 7.92 -5.19 -5.55
C ALA A 315 6.53 -5.51 -6.13
N VAL A 316 5.49 -5.57 -5.29
CA VAL A 316 4.12 -5.80 -5.79
C VAL A 316 3.53 -4.56 -6.47
N LEU A 317 4.14 -3.39 -6.26
CA LEU A 317 3.78 -2.14 -6.93
C LEU A 317 4.72 -1.80 -8.11
N GLY A 318 5.74 -2.63 -8.40
CA GLY A 318 6.74 -2.36 -9.45
C GLY A 318 7.68 -1.19 -9.11
N LEU A 319 7.87 -0.90 -7.82
CA LEU A 319 8.68 0.22 -7.32
C LEU A 319 9.98 -0.22 -6.60
N GLU A 320 10.33 -1.51 -6.67
CA GLU A 320 11.46 -2.09 -5.93
C GLU A 320 12.84 -1.55 -6.33
N SER A 321 12.97 -1.00 -7.53
CA SER A 321 14.17 -0.29 -7.97
C SER A 321 14.32 1.08 -7.34
N GLU A 322 13.23 1.69 -6.88
CA GLU A 322 13.17 3.07 -6.41
C GLU A 322 13.06 3.19 -4.88
N VAL A 323 12.32 2.29 -4.22
CA VAL A 323 12.02 2.35 -2.77
C VAL A 323 11.98 0.96 -2.13
N GLY A 324 11.69 0.88 -0.83
CA GLY A 324 11.43 -0.37 -0.08
C GLY A 324 12.67 -1.02 0.52
N SER A 325 13.87 -0.50 0.26
CA SER A 325 15.14 -0.93 0.89
C SER A 325 16.10 0.24 1.04
N LEU A 326 17.05 0.13 1.98
CA LEU A 326 18.11 1.13 2.15
C LEU A 326 19.29 0.74 1.25
N GLU A 327 19.32 1.31 0.05
CA GLU A 327 20.36 1.07 -0.95
C GLU A 327 20.73 2.37 -1.65
N THR A 328 22.01 2.56 -1.94
CA THR A 328 22.52 3.73 -2.68
C THR A 328 21.79 3.89 -4.02
N GLY A 329 21.38 5.10 -4.31
CA GLY A 329 20.66 5.47 -5.53
C GLY A 329 19.14 5.44 -5.40
N LYS A 330 18.56 4.69 -4.46
CA LYS A 330 17.11 4.70 -4.21
C LYS A 330 16.65 5.98 -3.54
N TRP A 331 15.37 6.29 -3.65
CA TRP A 331 14.78 7.40 -2.92
C TRP A 331 14.91 7.19 -1.41
N ALA A 332 15.19 8.26 -0.69
CA ALA A 332 15.23 8.26 0.76
C ALA A 332 13.79 8.30 1.33
N ASP A 333 13.07 7.19 1.14
CA ASP A 333 11.80 6.89 1.77
C ASP A 333 12.11 6.09 3.04
N LEU A 334 12.13 6.78 4.19
CA LEU A 334 12.72 6.32 5.44
C LEU A 334 11.73 6.44 6.60
N CYS A 335 11.82 5.49 7.52
CA CYS A 335 11.11 5.52 8.79
C CYS A 335 12.11 5.33 9.93
N CYS A 336 12.02 6.18 10.97
CA CYS A 336 12.81 6.07 12.19
C CYS A 336 11.90 5.70 13.35
N VAL A 337 12.24 4.65 14.09
CA VAL A 337 11.44 4.14 15.19
C VAL A 337 12.24 4.16 16.49
N ASP A 338 11.63 4.66 17.56
CA ASP A 338 12.23 4.70 18.89
C ASP A 338 12.07 3.36 19.60
N LEU A 339 13.17 2.71 19.92
CA LEU A 339 13.22 1.44 20.62
C LEU A 339 13.54 1.59 22.12
N SER A 340 13.54 2.82 22.66
CA SER A 340 13.87 3.07 24.09
C SER A 340 12.69 2.84 25.04
N GLY A 341 11.48 2.75 24.52
CA GLY A 341 10.25 2.65 25.32
C GLY A 341 10.05 1.28 25.99
N PRO A 342 9.18 1.21 27.02
CA PRO A 342 8.93 -0.05 27.76
C PRO A 342 8.34 -1.17 26.90
N GLY A 343 7.63 -0.84 25.80
CA GLY A 343 7.06 -1.83 24.88
C GLY A 343 8.09 -2.54 24.00
N THR A 344 9.31 -1.99 23.91
CA THR A 344 10.38 -2.49 23.03
C THR A 344 11.62 -2.98 23.78
N GLN A 345 11.66 -2.82 25.11
CA GLN A 345 12.78 -3.27 25.95
C GLN A 345 12.48 -4.59 26.67
N PRO A 346 13.48 -5.45 26.95
CA PRO A 346 14.87 -5.37 26.48
C PRO A 346 15.04 -5.77 25.01
N ILE A 347 16.02 -5.22 24.30
CA ILE A 347 16.30 -5.55 22.90
C ILE A 347 17.37 -6.66 22.87
N SER A 348 16.99 -7.86 22.41
CA SER A 348 17.92 -8.95 22.11
C SER A 348 18.04 -9.16 20.59
N ASP A 349 16.93 -9.07 19.87
CA ASP A 349 16.89 -9.07 18.40
C ASP A 349 16.03 -7.87 17.96
N PRO A 350 16.64 -6.80 17.41
CA PRO A 350 15.92 -5.60 17.02
C PRO A 350 14.78 -5.84 16.01
N LEU A 351 14.92 -6.82 15.11
CA LEU A 351 13.91 -7.09 14.08
C LEU A 351 12.68 -7.79 14.68
N THR A 352 12.90 -8.83 15.47
CA THR A 352 11.82 -9.51 16.19
C THR A 352 11.12 -8.53 17.14
N GLN A 353 11.90 -7.71 17.86
CA GLN A 353 11.36 -6.71 18.77
C GLN A 353 10.54 -5.65 18.03
N LEU A 354 11.04 -5.17 16.89
CA LEU A 354 10.31 -4.23 16.03
C LEU A 354 8.95 -4.80 15.59
N VAL A 355 8.92 -6.03 15.09
CA VAL A 355 7.71 -6.64 14.52
C VAL A 355 6.69 -6.98 15.60
N PHE A 356 7.09 -7.58 16.71
CA PHE A 356 6.15 -8.02 17.75
C PHE A 356 5.90 -6.98 18.84
N GLY A 357 6.92 -6.22 19.24
CA GLY A 357 6.82 -5.13 20.21
C GLY A 357 6.47 -3.79 19.60
N GLY A 358 6.70 -3.60 18.30
CA GLY A 358 6.47 -2.35 17.61
C GLY A 358 4.97 -2.00 17.47
N ALA A 359 4.71 -0.73 17.42
CA ALA A 359 3.40 -0.15 17.15
C ALA A 359 3.60 1.23 16.49
N ARG A 360 2.51 1.83 16.00
CA ARG A 360 2.56 3.17 15.39
C ARG A 360 3.18 4.23 16.30
N ASP A 361 3.00 4.10 17.60
CA ASP A 361 3.40 5.10 18.60
C ASP A 361 4.92 5.22 18.78
N ILE A 362 5.71 4.26 18.28
CA ILE A 362 7.17 4.32 18.34
C ILE A 362 7.80 5.01 17.12
N VAL A 363 6.99 5.41 16.12
CA VAL A 363 7.49 6.11 14.93
C VAL A 363 7.79 7.56 15.28
N SER A 364 9.04 7.95 15.20
CA SER A 364 9.49 9.31 15.52
C SER A 364 9.62 10.21 14.31
N ASP A 365 10.19 9.70 13.22
CA ASP A 365 10.50 10.51 12.05
C ASP A 365 10.23 9.73 10.75
N VAL A 366 9.73 10.41 9.72
CA VAL A 366 9.44 9.84 8.40
C VAL A 366 9.90 10.79 7.31
N TRP A 367 10.57 10.23 6.30
CA TRP A 367 10.96 10.96 5.08
C TRP A 367 10.41 10.28 3.84
N VAL A 368 9.97 11.06 2.88
CA VAL A 368 9.59 10.64 1.53
C VAL A 368 10.42 11.43 0.53
N ALA A 369 11.13 10.73 -0.34
CA ALA A 369 12.07 11.33 -1.28
C ALA A 369 13.03 12.33 -0.60
N GLY A 370 13.54 11.97 0.59
CA GLY A 370 14.43 12.78 1.41
C GLY A 370 13.79 13.97 2.12
N ARG A 371 12.49 14.23 1.92
CA ARG A 371 11.76 15.30 2.59
C ARG A 371 11.13 14.79 3.88
N GLN A 372 11.42 15.42 5.00
CA GLN A 372 10.86 15.03 6.31
C GLN A 372 9.39 15.45 6.39
N LEU A 373 8.49 14.46 6.52
CA LEU A 373 7.05 14.65 6.63
C LEU A 373 6.52 14.40 8.05
N LEU A 374 7.29 13.68 8.87
CA LEU A 374 7.06 13.53 10.32
C LEU A 374 8.38 13.81 11.03
N SER A 375 8.36 14.60 12.11
CA SER A 375 9.54 14.96 12.91
C SER A 375 9.20 14.92 14.39
N GLY A 376 9.87 14.06 15.15
CA GLY A 376 9.59 13.88 16.57
C GLY A 376 8.13 13.50 16.85
N GLY A 377 7.48 12.76 15.96
CA GLY A 377 6.08 12.38 16.05
C GLY A 377 5.09 13.45 15.58
N GLU A 378 5.52 14.63 15.12
CA GLU A 378 4.65 15.70 14.64
C GLU A 378 4.69 15.83 13.11
N LEU A 379 3.51 16.02 12.50
CA LEU A 379 3.38 16.23 11.05
C LEU A 379 3.95 17.60 10.67
N THR A 380 4.81 17.62 9.62
CA THR A 380 5.53 18.84 9.25
C THR A 380 4.81 19.70 8.22
N ARG A 381 3.87 19.14 7.47
CA ARG A 381 3.19 19.82 6.36
C ARG A 381 1.67 19.83 6.48
N LEU A 382 1.10 18.88 7.17
CA LEU A 382 -0.35 18.69 7.27
C LEU A 382 -0.82 19.23 8.62
N ASP A 383 -1.76 20.17 8.61
CA ASP A 383 -2.43 20.64 9.81
C ASP A 383 -3.49 19.63 10.23
N TRP A 384 -3.16 18.85 11.26
CA TRP A 384 -4.08 17.82 11.77
C TRP A 384 -5.37 18.43 12.35
N SER A 385 -5.35 19.62 12.93
CA SER A 385 -6.54 20.25 13.50
C SER A 385 -7.58 20.56 12.43
N GLU A 386 -7.14 21.04 11.27
CA GLU A 386 -8.00 21.29 10.12
C GLU A 386 -8.56 19.98 9.54
N VAL A 387 -7.72 18.98 9.34
CA VAL A 387 -8.12 17.67 8.82
C VAL A 387 -9.11 16.97 9.74
N ALA A 388 -8.88 17.03 11.06
CA ALA A 388 -9.78 16.45 12.06
C ALA A 388 -11.15 17.14 12.05
N ALA A 389 -11.20 18.47 11.93
CA ALA A 389 -12.46 19.21 11.84
C ALA A 389 -13.28 18.82 10.59
N ARG A 390 -12.62 18.69 9.42
CA ARG A 390 -13.26 18.19 8.18
C ARG A 390 -13.77 16.76 8.34
N SER A 391 -12.97 15.88 8.93
CA SER A 391 -13.35 14.48 9.19
C SER A 391 -14.58 14.37 10.08
N GLN A 392 -14.66 15.19 11.14
CA GLN A 392 -15.84 15.26 12.01
C GLN A 392 -17.08 15.79 11.28
N ALA A 393 -16.91 16.77 10.40
CA ALA A 393 -18.02 17.27 9.58
C ALA A 393 -18.58 16.17 8.66
N TRP A 394 -17.74 15.32 8.09
CA TRP A 394 -18.17 14.15 7.31
C TRP A 394 -18.88 13.11 8.18
N ALA A 395 -18.36 12.80 9.38
CA ALA A 395 -19.02 11.89 10.31
C ALA A 395 -20.44 12.38 10.67
N ALA A 396 -20.60 13.68 10.95
CA ALA A 396 -21.92 14.27 11.20
C ALA A 396 -22.88 14.16 10.01
N ARG A 397 -22.40 14.38 8.77
CA ARG A 397 -23.19 14.20 7.54
C ARG A 397 -23.63 12.75 7.33
N MET A 398 -22.76 11.79 7.64
CA MET A 398 -23.09 10.36 7.57
C MET A 398 -24.15 9.97 8.60
N ALA A 399 -24.01 10.41 9.84
CA ALA A 399 -24.97 10.16 10.91
C ALA A 399 -26.38 10.76 10.62
N ALA A 400 -26.44 11.88 9.91
CA ALA A 400 -27.71 12.51 9.53
C ALA A 400 -28.45 11.81 8.37
N ARG A 401 -27.79 10.88 7.67
CA ARG A 401 -28.33 10.14 6.50
C ARG A 401 -28.62 8.67 6.77
N GLY A 402 -28.15 8.12 7.89
CA GLY A 402 -28.43 6.77 8.36
C GLY A 402 -29.63 6.76 9.30
#